data_aa73c61498282887d449c56f6f673657
#
_entry.id   aa73c61498282887d449c56f6f673657
#
_cell.length_a   1.000
_cell.length_b   1.000
_cell.length_c   1.000
_cell.angle_alpha   90.00
_cell.angle_beta   90.00
_cell.angle_gamma   90.00
#
_symmetry.space_group_name_H-M   'P 1'
#
loop_
_entity.id
_entity.type
_entity.pdbx_description
1 polymer ?
#
loop_
_entity_poly.entity_id
_entity_poly.type
_entity_poly.pdbx_seq_one_letter_code
_entity_poly.pdbx_strand_id
1 'polypeptide(L)'
;MPTEEYFNPLRKKLKGEFFTDELYKSIYATDASVYRKKPSAVSIVKEESDIIELLSFANKHKIGLTPRTAGTSLAGQCVTDGIVVDTSKYLNKIISFNENEQTVTIQPGVIRDDLNRYLKPFGLFFGPNTSTSNRCMIGGMVG
;
A
#
# COMPACT_ATOMS: atom_id res chain seq x y z
N MET A 1 7.33 18.44 13.69
CA MET A 1 6.49 17.31 13.25
C MET A 1 5.06 17.54 13.74
N PRO A 2 4.04 17.19 12.98
CA PRO A 2 2.66 17.32 13.44
C PRO A 2 2.44 16.52 14.73
N THR A 3 1.73 17.09 15.69
CA THR A 3 1.38 16.43 16.94
C THR A 3 0.28 15.39 16.73
N GLU A 4 0.06 14.49 17.67
CA GLU A 4 -1.01 13.50 17.58
C GLU A 4 -2.39 14.17 17.43
N GLU A 5 -2.64 15.25 18.13
CA GLU A 5 -3.87 16.04 18.06
C GLU A 5 -4.17 16.58 16.66
N TYR A 6 -3.13 16.89 15.88
CA TYR A 6 -3.25 17.37 14.50
C TYR A 6 -3.96 16.35 13.58
N PHE A 7 -3.78 15.05 13.83
CA PHE A 7 -4.38 13.99 13.03
C PHE A 7 -5.75 13.50 13.54
N ASN A 8 -6.22 13.96 14.69
CA ASN A 8 -7.49 13.51 15.29
C ASN A 8 -8.70 13.65 14.35
N PRO A 9 -8.86 14.77 13.58
CA PRO A 9 -9.99 14.89 12.65
C PRO A 9 -9.95 13.85 11.52
N LEU A 10 -8.77 13.49 11.04
CA LEU A 10 -8.59 12.45 10.02
C LEU A 10 -8.89 11.08 10.61
N ARG A 11 -8.27 10.74 11.76
CA ARG A 11 -8.42 9.43 12.42
C ARG A 11 -9.88 9.03 12.63
N LYS A 12 -10.75 9.99 12.98
CA LYS A 12 -12.19 9.76 13.23
C LYS A 12 -12.98 9.38 11.97
N LYS A 13 -12.44 9.67 10.79
CA LYS A 13 -13.10 9.40 9.50
C LYS A 13 -12.66 8.09 8.86
N LEU A 14 -11.49 7.59 9.24
CA LEU A 14 -10.93 6.38 8.68
C LEU A 14 -11.58 5.13 9.29
N LYS A 15 -11.87 4.15 8.46
CA LYS A 15 -12.32 2.80 8.85
C LYS A 15 -11.14 1.85 9.08
N GLY A 16 -10.00 2.17 8.50
CA GLY A 16 -8.73 1.48 8.69
C GLY A 16 -8.01 1.92 9.96
N GLU A 17 -6.75 1.57 10.05
CA GLU A 17 -5.89 1.86 11.20
C GLU A 17 -5.03 3.11 10.91
N PHE A 18 -4.77 3.91 11.95
CA PHE A 18 -3.95 5.11 11.83
C PHE A 18 -3.03 5.27 13.05
N PHE A 19 -1.74 5.32 12.80
CA PHE A 19 -0.70 5.30 13.82
C PHE A 19 0.19 6.54 13.73
N THR A 20 0.48 7.13 14.90
CA THR A 20 1.41 8.26 15.07
C THR A 20 2.51 7.95 16.09
N ASP A 21 2.46 6.76 16.69
CA ASP A 21 3.44 6.32 17.67
C ASP A 21 4.80 5.97 17.03
N GLU A 22 5.84 6.01 17.85
CA GLU A 22 7.23 5.81 17.41
C GLU A 22 7.51 4.38 16.92
N LEU A 23 6.76 3.38 17.40
CA LEU A 23 6.93 1.99 16.99
C LEU A 23 6.55 1.82 15.53
N TYR A 24 5.32 2.19 15.17
CA TYR A 24 4.85 2.10 13.78
C TYR A 24 5.66 2.98 12.83
N LYS A 25 5.97 4.23 13.23
CA LYS A 25 6.84 5.09 12.42
C LYS A 25 8.22 4.48 12.19
N SER A 26 8.77 3.76 13.15
CA SER A 26 10.06 3.09 13.00
C SER A 26 10.00 1.86 12.11
N ILE A 27 8.92 1.06 12.19
CA ILE A 27 8.68 -0.10 11.33
C ILE A 27 8.55 0.35 9.86
N TYR A 28 7.85 1.43 9.59
CA TYR A 28 7.60 1.94 8.24
C TYR A 28 8.66 2.95 7.75
N ALA A 29 9.74 3.17 8.51
CA ALA A 29 10.80 4.09 8.14
C ALA A 29 11.71 3.57 7.01
N THR A 30 11.64 2.29 6.69
CA THR A 30 12.51 1.61 5.71
C THR A 30 11.70 0.79 4.72
N ASP A 31 12.30 0.49 3.57
CA ASP A 31 11.90 -0.58 2.66
C ASP A 31 13.09 -1.56 2.51
N ALA A 32 13.21 -2.28 1.41
CA ALA A 32 14.35 -3.17 1.16
C ALA A 32 15.62 -2.44 0.68
N SER A 33 15.59 -1.10 0.61
CA SER A 33 16.74 -0.27 0.24
C SER A 33 17.61 0.09 1.45
N VAL A 34 18.66 0.86 1.19
CA VAL A 34 19.54 1.44 2.22
C VAL A 34 18.97 2.72 2.84
N TYR A 35 17.88 3.24 2.28
CA TYR A 35 17.31 4.51 2.72
C TYR A 35 16.44 4.34 3.95
N ARG A 36 16.44 5.37 4.79
CA ARG A 36 15.61 5.41 6.00
C ARG A 36 15.12 6.83 6.27
N LYS A 37 13.80 6.99 6.44
CA LYS A 37 13.19 8.24 6.84
C LYS A 37 11.92 7.95 7.63
N LYS A 38 11.78 8.51 8.84
CA LYS A 38 10.59 8.31 9.65
C LYS A 38 9.42 9.08 9.04
N PRO A 39 8.29 8.40 8.75
CA PRO A 39 7.07 9.10 8.34
C PRO A 39 6.46 9.89 9.50
N SER A 40 5.63 10.86 9.18
CA SER A 40 4.84 11.61 10.18
C SER A 40 3.71 10.76 10.76
N ALA A 41 3.13 9.87 9.97
CA ALA A 41 2.12 8.90 10.38
C ALA A 41 2.09 7.69 9.42
N VAL A 42 1.40 6.64 9.85
CA VAL A 42 1.13 5.43 9.05
C VAL A 42 -0.37 5.18 9.04
N SER A 43 -0.96 5.02 7.87
CA SER A 43 -2.35 4.60 7.69
C SER A 43 -2.40 3.23 7.02
N ILE A 44 -3.07 2.26 7.65
CA ILE A 44 -3.39 0.96 7.04
C ILE A 44 -4.83 1.06 6.56
N VAL A 45 -5.02 1.28 5.27
CA VAL A 45 -6.33 1.53 4.69
C VAL A 45 -7.15 0.25 4.56
N LYS A 46 -8.42 0.33 4.87
CA LYS A 46 -9.34 -0.81 4.84
C LYS A 46 -10.21 -0.83 3.60
N GLU A 47 -10.53 0.32 3.07
CA GLU A 47 -11.37 0.49 1.89
C GLU A 47 -11.03 1.78 1.14
N GLU A 48 -11.63 1.96 -0.02
CA GLU A 48 -11.36 3.09 -0.91
C GLU A 48 -11.72 4.45 -0.27
N SER A 49 -12.75 4.50 0.57
CA SER A 49 -13.13 5.72 1.29
C SER A 49 -12.01 6.27 2.19
N ASP A 50 -11.18 5.40 2.76
CA ASP A 50 -10.03 5.82 3.57
C ASP A 50 -9.01 6.57 2.71
N ILE A 51 -8.79 6.11 1.47
CA ILE A 51 -7.86 6.74 0.54
C ILE A 51 -8.36 8.14 0.15
N ILE A 52 -9.67 8.28 -0.07
CA ILE A 52 -10.30 9.58 -0.39
C ILE A 52 -10.13 10.58 0.76
N GLU A 53 -10.37 10.14 2.01
CA GLU A 53 -10.18 10.99 3.18
C GLU A 53 -8.71 11.38 3.39
N LEU A 54 -7.78 10.45 3.18
CA LEU A 54 -6.34 10.72 3.25
C LEU A 54 -5.91 11.73 2.18
N LEU A 55 -6.36 11.58 0.93
CA LEU A 55 -6.07 12.52 -0.16
C LEU A 55 -6.62 13.92 0.14
N SER A 56 -7.87 14.00 0.62
CA SER A 56 -8.50 15.26 1.01
C SER A 56 -7.72 15.97 2.11
N PHE A 57 -7.35 15.23 3.16
CA PHE A 57 -6.57 15.75 4.27
C PHE A 57 -5.17 16.21 3.82
N ALA A 58 -4.47 15.37 3.07
CA ALA A 58 -3.12 15.65 2.59
C ALA A 58 -3.07 16.89 1.69
N ASN A 59 -4.05 17.03 0.78
CA ASN A 59 -4.15 18.21 -0.08
C ASN A 59 -4.41 19.49 0.72
N LYS A 60 -5.34 19.45 1.68
CA LYS A 60 -5.65 20.56 2.57
C LYS A 60 -4.45 21.02 3.39
N HIS A 61 -3.68 20.07 3.91
CA HIS A 61 -2.60 20.33 4.85
C HIS A 61 -1.20 20.32 4.21
N LYS A 62 -1.12 20.10 2.88
CA LYS A 62 0.12 20.05 2.09
C LYS A 62 1.13 19.02 2.62
N ILE A 63 0.61 17.85 3.01
CA ILE A 63 1.41 16.70 3.48
C ILE A 63 1.53 15.69 2.33
N GLY A 64 2.74 15.13 2.13
CA GLY A 64 2.95 14.07 1.16
C GLY A 64 2.28 12.76 1.59
N LEU A 65 1.68 12.03 0.63
CA LEU A 65 1.24 10.64 0.81
C LEU A 65 2.17 9.73 0.02
N THR A 66 2.56 8.63 0.63
CA THR A 66 3.39 7.61 -0.04
C THR A 66 2.68 6.26 0.06
N PRO A 67 2.15 5.74 -1.07
CA PRO A 67 1.53 4.43 -1.07
C PRO A 67 2.58 3.35 -0.84
N ARG A 68 2.19 2.32 -0.10
CA ARG A 68 3.04 1.17 0.19
C ARG A 68 2.22 -0.11 0.14
N THR A 69 2.78 -1.13 -0.49
CA THR A 69 2.33 -2.51 -0.40
C THR A 69 3.37 -3.32 0.38
N ALA A 70 4.04 -4.29 -0.23
CA ALA A 70 5.01 -5.15 0.45
C ALA A 70 6.30 -4.46 0.91
N GLY A 71 6.61 -3.26 0.40
CA GLY A 71 7.84 -2.54 0.75
C GLY A 71 9.12 -3.23 0.28
N THR A 72 9.07 -3.96 -0.83
CA THR A 72 10.22 -4.70 -1.41
C THR A 72 11.08 -3.85 -2.36
N SER A 73 10.80 -2.55 -2.47
CA SER A 73 11.59 -1.62 -3.28
C SER A 73 13.06 -1.57 -2.84
N LEU A 74 13.97 -1.54 -3.81
CA LEU A 74 15.41 -1.39 -3.58
C LEU A 74 15.90 0.07 -3.75
N ALA A 75 15.02 0.99 -4.11
CA ALA A 75 15.36 2.37 -4.44
C ALA A 75 14.66 3.42 -3.55
N GLY A 76 14.07 3.01 -2.41
CA GLY A 76 13.49 3.93 -1.44
C GLY A 76 12.13 4.51 -1.82
N GLN A 77 11.40 3.90 -2.77
CA GLN A 77 10.10 4.44 -3.22
C GLN A 77 9.05 4.52 -2.13
N CYS A 78 9.18 3.70 -1.07
CA CYS A 78 8.25 3.70 0.07
C CYS A 78 8.75 4.55 1.25
N VAL A 79 9.89 5.22 1.12
CA VAL A 79 10.53 5.99 2.21
C VAL A 79 10.12 7.45 2.14
N THR A 80 9.51 7.99 3.20
CA THR A 80 8.93 9.33 3.22
C THR A 80 8.97 9.95 4.62
N ASP A 81 8.84 11.28 4.70
CA ASP A 81 8.50 12.02 5.93
C ASP A 81 7.02 12.38 6.03
N GLY A 82 6.25 12.12 4.96
CA GLY A 82 4.81 12.30 4.90
C GLY A 82 4.04 11.19 5.61
N ILE A 83 2.84 10.88 5.13
CA ILE A 83 2.03 9.76 5.63
C ILE A 83 2.26 8.56 4.72
N VAL A 84 2.64 7.42 5.29
CA VAL A 84 2.65 6.14 4.58
C VAL A 84 1.21 5.61 4.52
N VAL A 85 0.77 5.23 3.31
CA VAL A 85 -0.55 4.64 3.06
C VAL A 85 -0.36 3.17 2.70
N ASP A 86 -0.51 2.29 3.69
CA ASP A 86 -0.38 0.85 3.51
C ASP A 86 -1.68 0.25 2.98
N THR A 87 -1.62 -0.33 1.78
CA THR A 87 -2.74 -0.99 1.09
C THR A 87 -2.64 -2.51 1.13
N SER A 88 -1.66 -3.08 1.84
CA SER A 88 -1.36 -4.51 1.78
C SER A 88 -2.33 -5.38 2.60
N LYS A 89 -2.72 -4.91 3.80
CA LYS A 89 -3.40 -5.73 4.80
C LYS A 89 -4.84 -6.08 4.44
N TYR A 90 -5.60 -5.13 3.92
CA TYR A 90 -7.03 -5.27 3.69
C TYR A 90 -7.43 -5.23 2.21
N LEU A 91 -6.63 -4.58 1.36
CA LEU A 91 -6.92 -4.46 -0.06
C LEU A 91 -6.14 -5.52 -0.86
N ASN A 92 -6.46 -6.80 -0.64
CA ASN A 92 -5.71 -7.94 -1.18
C ASN A 92 -6.59 -8.98 -1.89
N LYS A 93 -7.74 -8.56 -2.43
CA LYS A 93 -8.70 -9.46 -3.08
C LYS A 93 -8.52 -9.48 -4.61
N ILE A 94 -8.70 -10.66 -5.20
CA ILE A 94 -9.03 -10.80 -6.62
C ILE A 94 -10.53 -10.57 -6.74
N ILE A 95 -10.94 -9.52 -7.48
CA ILE A 95 -12.32 -9.06 -7.54
C ILE A 95 -13.09 -9.80 -8.64
N SER A 96 -12.52 -9.87 -9.84
CA SER A 96 -13.15 -10.54 -10.99
C SER A 96 -12.11 -10.98 -12.00
N PHE A 97 -12.47 -11.99 -12.78
CA PHE A 97 -11.69 -12.48 -13.91
C PHE A 97 -12.63 -12.66 -15.11
N ASN A 98 -12.23 -12.14 -16.27
CA ASN A 98 -12.90 -12.33 -17.54
C ASN A 98 -12.00 -13.21 -18.44
N GLU A 99 -12.41 -14.46 -18.64
CA GLU A 99 -11.64 -15.43 -19.40
C GLU A 99 -11.57 -15.06 -20.90
N ASN A 100 -12.68 -14.54 -21.46
CA ASN A 100 -12.75 -14.18 -22.89
C ASN A 100 -11.83 -13.00 -23.22
N GLU A 101 -11.76 -12.01 -22.35
CA GLU A 101 -10.91 -10.83 -22.51
C GLU A 101 -9.51 -11.00 -21.92
N GLN A 102 -9.29 -12.12 -21.20
CA GLN A 102 -8.07 -12.40 -20.44
C GLN A 102 -7.66 -11.25 -19.50
N THR A 103 -8.65 -10.65 -18.85
CA THR A 103 -8.46 -9.56 -17.90
C THR A 103 -8.81 -9.97 -16.48
N VAL A 104 -8.08 -9.44 -15.51
CA VAL A 104 -8.35 -9.66 -14.08
C VAL A 104 -8.37 -8.32 -13.34
N THR A 105 -9.41 -8.11 -12.54
CA THR A 105 -9.51 -6.95 -11.63
C THR A 105 -9.08 -7.37 -10.24
N ILE A 106 -8.10 -6.69 -9.69
CA ILE A 106 -7.53 -7.03 -8.40
C ILE A 106 -7.29 -5.78 -7.54
N GLN A 107 -7.17 -5.98 -6.24
CA GLN A 107 -6.72 -4.96 -5.31
C GLN A 107 -5.18 -4.93 -5.22
N PRO A 108 -4.56 -3.80 -4.81
CA PRO A 108 -3.12 -3.59 -4.88
C PRO A 108 -2.28 -4.54 -4.01
N GLY A 109 -2.85 -5.06 -2.92
CA GLY A 109 -2.20 -5.98 -2.00
C GLY A 109 -2.18 -7.45 -2.43
N VAL A 110 -2.67 -7.77 -3.63
CA VAL A 110 -2.58 -9.15 -4.15
C VAL A 110 -1.13 -9.51 -4.43
N ILE A 111 -0.68 -10.64 -3.85
CA ILE A 111 0.67 -11.16 -4.07
C ILE A 111 0.77 -11.75 -5.48
N ARG A 112 1.88 -11.49 -6.17
CA ARG A 112 2.10 -11.95 -7.54
C ARG A 112 1.95 -13.46 -7.70
N ASP A 113 2.55 -14.25 -6.83
CA ASP A 113 2.46 -15.72 -6.92
C ASP A 113 1.06 -16.24 -6.62
N ASP A 114 0.29 -15.56 -5.75
CA ASP A 114 -1.11 -15.92 -5.50
C ASP A 114 -1.98 -15.62 -6.71
N LEU A 115 -1.75 -14.50 -7.40
CA LEU A 115 -2.41 -14.20 -8.67
C LEU A 115 -2.10 -15.28 -9.71
N ASN A 116 -0.84 -15.68 -9.86
CA ASN A 116 -0.44 -16.71 -10.82
C ASN A 116 -1.01 -18.10 -10.47
N ARG A 117 -1.13 -18.42 -9.18
CA ARG A 117 -1.80 -19.63 -8.73
C ARG A 117 -3.29 -19.63 -9.10
N TYR A 118 -3.94 -18.47 -8.96
CA TYR A 118 -5.34 -18.28 -9.36
C TYR A 118 -5.54 -18.42 -10.87
N LEU A 119 -4.63 -17.86 -11.69
CA LEU A 119 -4.73 -17.88 -13.16
C LEU A 119 -4.31 -19.21 -13.80
N LYS A 120 -3.53 -20.03 -13.09
CA LYS A 120 -2.98 -21.30 -13.61
C LYS A 120 -4.03 -22.27 -14.20
N PRO A 121 -5.22 -22.50 -13.60
CA PRO A 121 -6.25 -23.39 -14.19
C PRO A 121 -6.74 -22.95 -15.57
N PHE A 122 -6.60 -21.65 -15.89
CA PHE A 122 -7.01 -21.05 -17.17
C PHE A 122 -5.87 -21.01 -18.20
N GLY A 123 -4.71 -21.60 -17.88
CA GLY A 123 -3.53 -21.56 -18.74
C GLY A 123 -2.87 -20.19 -18.85
N LEU A 124 -3.18 -19.27 -17.95
CA LEU A 124 -2.72 -17.88 -17.95
C LEU A 124 -1.76 -17.61 -16.80
N PHE A 125 -0.97 -16.54 -16.95
CA PHE A 125 -0.12 -16.01 -15.88
C PHE A 125 0.18 -14.52 -16.08
N PHE A 126 0.44 -13.83 -14.99
CA PHE A 126 0.97 -12.46 -14.99
C PHE A 126 2.47 -12.50 -15.24
N GLY A 127 2.91 -12.05 -16.42
CA GLY A 127 4.27 -12.19 -16.93
C GLY A 127 5.38 -11.46 -16.17
N PRO A 128 5.19 -10.20 -15.71
CA PRO A 128 6.24 -9.48 -14.98
C PRO A 128 6.73 -10.29 -13.77
N ASN A 129 8.05 -10.39 -13.62
CA ASN A 129 8.68 -11.20 -12.57
C ASN A 129 9.68 -10.40 -11.77
N THR A 130 9.73 -10.68 -10.46
CA THR A 130 10.68 -10.11 -9.52
C THR A 130 11.31 -11.21 -8.66
N SER A 131 12.48 -10.95 -8.10
CA SER A 131 13.15 -11.88 -7.16
C SER A 131 12.32 -12.17 -5.89
N THR A 132 11.35 -11.32 -5.59
CA THR A 132 10.48 -11.43 -4.42
C THR A 132 9.06 -11.89 -4.77
N SER A 133 8.89 -12.69 -5.83
CA SER A 133 7.58 -13.07 -6.39
C SER A 133 6.58 -13.60 -5.37
N ASN A 134 7.09 -14.28 -4.33
CA ASN A 134 6.29 -14.87 -3.25
C ASN A 134 5.77 -13.86 -2.22
N ARG A 135 6.14 -12.58 -2.31
CA ARG A 135 5.73 -11.51 -1.38
C ARG A 135 5.53 -10.14 -2.02
N CYS A 136 6.07 -9.89 -3.22
CA CYS A 136 5.77 -8.65 -3.92
C CYS A 136 4.29 -8.59 -4.30
N MET A 137 3.72 -7.40 -4.24
CA MET A 137 2.30 -7.15 -4.47
C MET A 137 2.10 -6.35 -5.75
N ILE A 138 1.02 -6.64 -6.47
CA ILE A 138 0.78 -6.10 -7.81
C ILE A 138 0.71 -4.57 -7.80
N GLY A 139 0.15 -3.95 -6.78
CA GLY A 139 0.09 -2.47 -6.69
C GLY A 139 1.46 -1.81 -6.73
N GLY A 140 2.48 -2.40 -6.08
CA GLY A 140 3.85 -1.92 -6.15
C GLY A 140 4.55 -2.23 -7.48
N MET A 141 4.12 -3.28 -8.18
CA MET A 141 4.70 -3.66 -9.48
C MET A 141 4.21 -2.77 -10.63
N VAL A 142 3.05 -2.14 -10.48
CA VAL A 142 2.50 -1.21 -11.49
C VAL A 142 3.16 0.17 -11.42
N GLY A 143 3.58 0.59 -10.24
CA GLY A 143 4.28 1.87 -10.04
C GLY A 143 5.68 1.87 -10.58
#